data_d58b12df31681ebc068c2e183a576652
#
_entry.id   d58b12df31681ebc068c2e183a576652
#
_cell.length_a   1.000
_cell.length_b   1.000
_cell.length_c   1.000
_cell.angle_alpha   90.00
_cell.angle_beta   90.00
_cell.angle_gamma   90.00
#
_symmetry.space_group_name_H-M   'P 1'
#
loop_
_entity.id
_entity.type
_entity.pdbx_description
1 polymer ?
#
loop_
_entity_poly.entity_id
_entity_poly.type
_entity_poly.pdbx_seq_one_letter_code
_entity_poly.pdbx_strand_id
1 'polypeptide(L)'
;VETRRITVLSAGLGVPSSSRLLADQLAAAAERQLAAAGYAVHIETVELRDLAVDIANNFVTGYAAPALAEVIAGVEASDGIIAVSPVFSASYSGLFKSFIDVLDPKALEGKAVLLGATAGTDRHQMVLDFAMRPLFTYLRTRTANTAVFAGPQDWGSNDAGGSALSTRIERAAGEFAGLLQGAQPRQKPATLESLPFEQLLAGISGRP
;
A
#
# COMPACT_ATOMS: atom_id res chain seq x y z
N VAL A 1 -11.39 -22.61 2.93
CA VAL A 1 -10.33 -21.89 2.18
C VAL A 1 -10.01 -20.64 2.97
N GLU A 2 -8.74 -20.43 3.27
CA GLU A 2 -8.28 -19.23 3.96
C GLU A 2 -8.32 -18.02 3.02
N THR A 3 -8.82 -16.88 3.49
CA THR A 3 -8.95 -15.67 2.68
C THR A 3 -7.81 -14.72 2.97
N ARG A 4 -7.19 -14.18 1.92
CA ARG A 4 -6.21 -13.07 2.00
C ARG A 4 -6.88 -11.77 1.57
N ARG A 5 -6.73 -10.75 2.39
CA ARG A 5 -7.24 -9.39 2.13
C ARG A 5 -6.10 -8.50 1.64
N ILE A 6 -6.28 -7.90 0.49
CA ILE A 6 -5.28 -7.02 -0.13
C ILE A 6 -5.92 -5.65 -0.36
N THR A 7 -5.28 -4.62 0.17
CA THR A 7 -5.62 -3.24 -0.18
C THR A 7 -4.67 -2.73 -1.25
N VAL A 8 -5.23 -2.22 -2.34
CA VAL A 8 -4.49 -1.63 -3.46
C VAL A 8 -4.61 -0.11 -3.36
N LEU A 9 -3.49 0.56 -3.17
CA LEU A 9 -3.41 2.02 -3.08
C LEU A 9 -2.91 2.58 -4.41
N SER A 10 -3.73 3.35 -5.10
CA SER A 10 -3.36 4.05 -6.34
C SER A 10 -3.34 5.56 -6.09
N ALA A 11 -2.18 6.18 -6.27
CA ALA A 11 -2.00 7.63 -6.10
C ALA A 11 -2.00 8.41 -7.42
N GLY A 12 -2.52 7.82 -8.50
CA GLY A 12 -2.68 8.50 -9.79
C GLY A 12 -3.70 9.64 -9.70
N LEU A 13 -3.41 10.77 -10.37
CA LEU A 13 -4.28 11.94 -10.36
C LEU A 13 -5.18 12.05 -11.59
N GLY A 14 -4.74 11.50 -12.73
CA GLY A 14 -5.44 11.59 -14.01
C GLY A 14 -6.59 10.59 -14.17
N VAL A 15 -7.46 10.87 -15.14
CA VAL A 15 -8.48 9.95 -15.66
C VAL A 15 -8.38 9.98 -17.20
N PRO A 16 -7.89 8.91 -17.82
CA PRO A 16 -7.41 7.64 -17.28
C PRO A 16 -6.08 7.80 -16.52
N SER A 17 -5.78 6.84 -15.62
CA SER A 17 -4.55 6.84 -14.81
C SER A 17 -3.69 5.62 -15.12
N SER A 18 -2.44 5.84 -15.57
CA SER A 18 -1.45 4.77 -15.75
C SER A 18 -1.09 4.09 -14.42
N SER A 19 -1.08 4.83 -13.32
CA SER A 19 -0.85 4.25 -11.99
C SER A 19 -1.99 3.31 -11.59
N ARG A 20 -3.24 3.66 -11.89
CA ARG A 20 -4.39 2.77 -11.66
C ARG A 20 -4.29 1.52 -12.54
N LEU A 21 -3.93 1.67 -13.82
CA LEU A 21 -3.77 0.54 -14.72
C LEU A 21 -2.67 -0.43 -14.23
N LEU A 22 -1.52 0.09 -13.78
CA LEU A 22 -0.47 -0.74 -13.18
C LEU A 22 -0.97 -1.42 -11.90
N ALA A 23 -1.68 -0.70 -11.04
CA ALA A 23 -2.23 -1.23 -9.80
C ALA A 23 -3.19 -2.40 -10.07
N ASP A 24 -4.08 -2.26 -11.05
CA ASP A 24 -5.03 -3.31 -11.44
C ASP A 24 -4.30 -4.54 -12.00
N GLN A 25 -3.24 -4.36 -12.81
CA GLN A 25 -2.46 -5.47 -13.34
C GLN A 25 -1.69 -6.22 -12.24
N LEU A 26 -1.10 -5.50 -11.28
CA LEU A 26 -0.43 -6.09 -10.11
C LEU A 26 -1.42 -6.86 -9.24
N ALA A 27 -2.60 -6.30 -8.99
CA ALA A 27 -3.66 -6.92 -8.22
C ALA A 27 -4.15 -8.23 -8.86
N ALA A 28 -4.46 -8.19 -10.16
CA ALA A 28 -4.89 -9.37 -10.89
C ALA A 28 -3.81 -10.47 -10.93
N ALA A 29 -2.53 -10.12 -11.05
CA ALA A 29 -1.44 -11.08 -10.99
C ALA A 29 -1.31 -11.69 -9.59
N ALA A 30 -1.38 -10.87 -8.53
CA ALA A 30 -1.33 -11.35 -7.14
C ALA A 30 -2.50 -12.29 -6.81
N GLU A 31 -3.70 -11.97 -7.28
CA GLU A 31 -4.88 -12.81 -7.13
C GLU A 31 -4.68 -14.18 -7.79
N ARG A 32 -4.17 -14.24 -9.03
CA ARG A 32 -3.87 -15.50 -9.72
C ARG A 32 -2.87 -16.36 -8.95
N GLN A 33 -1.78 -15.74 -8.45
CA GLN A 33 -0.73 -16.45 -7.71
C GLN A 33 -1.26 -17.03 -6.39
N LEU A 34 -2.08 -16.27 -5.66
CA LEU A 34 -2.68 -16.72 -4.40
C LEU A 34 -3.76 -17.76 -4.63
N ALA A 35 -4.60 -17.61 -5.66
CA ALA A 35 -5.61 -18.60 -6.02
C ALA A 35 -4.97 -19.93 -6.42
N ALA A 36 -3.87 -19.92 -7.17
CA ALA A 36 -3.08 -21.11 -7.50
C ALA A 36 -2.48 -21.79 -6.26
N ALA A 37 -2.22 -21.01 -5.19
CA ALA A 37 -1.75 -21.53 -3.89
C ALA A 37 -2.90 -21.96 -2.96
N GLY A 38 -4.17 -21.90 -3.40
CA GLY A 38 -5.34 -22.39 -2.67
C GLY A 38 -5.98 -21.37 -1.72
N TYR A 39 -5.66 -20.09 -1.83
CA TYR A 39 -6.28 -19.01 -1.05
C TYR A 39 -7.47 -18.39 -1.79
N ALA A 40 -8.51 -18.01 -1.04
CA ALA A 40 -9.46 -17.02 -1.52
C ALA A 40 -8.84 -15.62 -1.38
N VAL A 41 -9.17 -14.70 -2.29
CA VAL A 41 -8.60 -13.36 -2.28
C VAL A 41 -9.73 -12.32 -2.25
N HIS A 42 -9.60 -11.34 -1.36
CA HIS A 42 -10.44 -10.16 -1.36
C HIS A 42 -9.57 -8.94 -1.63
N ILE A 43 -9.85 -8.25 -2.73
CA ILE A 43 -9.09 -7.06 -3.15
C ILE A 43 -9.98 -5.85 -3.04
N GLU A 44 -9.48 -4.84 -2.35
CA GLU A 44 -10.07 -3.51 -2.28
C GLU A 44 -9.12 -2.50 -2.92
N THR A 45 -9.58 -1.78 -3.95
CA THR A 45 -8.78 -0.76 -4.63
C THR A 45 -9.23 0.64 -4.24
N VAL A 46 -8.29 1.42 -3.72
CA VAL A 46 -8.48 2.79 -3.25
C VAL A 46 -7.76 3.75 -4.20
N GLU A 47 -8.49 4.69 -4.79
CA GLU A 47 -7.93 5.82 -5.51
C GLU A 47 -7.76 7.00 -4.54
N LEU A 48 -6.52 7.28 -4.14
CA LEU A 48 -6.22 8.30 -3.14
C LEU A 48 -6.66 9.70 -3.54
N ARG A 49 -6.79 10.00 -4.85
CA ARG A 49 -7.28 11.28 -5.35
C ARG A 49 -8.69 11.60 -4.85
N ASP A 50 -9.53 10.57 -4.68
CA ASP A 50 -10.92 10.77 -4.24
C ASP A 50 -10.99 11.16 -2.75
N LEU A 51 -9.91 10.92 -2.00
CA LEU A 51 -9.75 11.24 -0.59
C LEU A 51 -8.82 12.44 -0.33
N ALA A 52 -8.35 13.12 -1.39
CA ALA A 52 -7.30 14.14 -1.27
C ALA A 52 -7.67 15.27 -0.28
N VAL A 53 -8.93 15.72 -0.30
CA VAL A 53 -9.42 16.75 0.61
C VAL A 53 -9.53 16.23 2.05
N ASP A 54 -10.03 15.02 2.23
CA ASP A 54 -10.15 14.40 3.56
C ASP A 54 -8.79 14.14 4.19
N ILE A 55 -7.80 13.71 3.40
CA ILE A 55 -6.42 13.56 3.82
C ILE A 55 -5.84 14.91 4.28
N ALA A 56 -6.01 15.97 3.48
CA ALA A 56 -5.54 17.30 3.83
C ALA A 56 -6.22 17.83 5.11
N ASN A 57 -7.51 17.65 5.25
CA ASN A 57 -8.26 18.03 6.45
C ASN A 57 -7.77 17.27 7.69
N ASN A 58 -7.47 15.98 7.55
CA ASN A 58 -6.96 15.18 8.65
C ASN A 58 -5.64 15.73 9.21
N PHE A 59 -4.73 16.24 8.38
CA PHE A 59 -3.50 16.89 8.86
C PHE A 59 -3.74 18.07 9.78
N VAL A 60 -4.78 18.85 9.51
CA VAL A 60 -5.09 20.07 10.27
C VAL A 60 -5.90 19.77 11.52
N THR A 61 -6.84 18.84 11.42
CA THR A 61 -7.83 18.56 12.47
C THR A 61 -7.47 17.38 13.37
N GLY A 62 -6.61 16.47 12.89
CA GLY A 62 -6.36 15.17 13.54
C GLY A 62 -7.55 14.21 13.46
N TYR A 63 -8.58 14.54 12.69
CA TYR A 63 -9.80 13.75 12.54
C TYR A 63 -9.98 13.23 11.11
N ALA A 64 -10.19 11.93 10.97
CA ALA A 64 -10.49 11.32 9.68
C ALA A 64 -11.99 11.39 9.40
N ALA A 65 -12.37 12.00 8.27
CA ALA A 65 -13.73 11.94 7.75
C ALA A 65 -14.17 10.47 7.51
N PRO A 66 -15.48 10.15 7.54
CA PRO A 66 -15.94 8.75 7.47
C PRO A 66 -15.35 7.94 6.33
N ALA A 67 -15.28 8.48 5.12
CA ALA A 67 -14.71 7.80 3.96
C ALA A 67 -13.20 7.50 4.15
N LEU A 68 -12.43 8.44 4.66
CA LEU A 68 -11.01 8.24 4.96
C LEU A 68 -10.84 7.24 6.12
N ALA A 69 -11.66 7.31 7.16
CA ALA A 69 -11.61 6.40 8.30
C ALA A 69 -11.87 4.94 7.88
N GLU A 70 -12.83 4.72 6.97
CA GLU A 70 -13.11 3.39 6.40
C GLU A 70 -11.90 2.83 5.65
N VAL A 71 -11.27 3.64 4.81
CA VAL A 71 -10.05 3.23 4.07
C VAL A 71 -8.89 2.95 5.02
N ILE A 72 -8.67 3.78 6.03
CA ILE A 72 -7.63 3.52 7.05
C ILE A 72 -7.88 2.18 7.74
N ALA A 73 -9.12 1.92 8.17
CA ALA A 73 -9.49 0.66 8.80
C ALA A 73 -9.30 -0.55 7.85
N GLY A 74 -9.61 -0.39 6.55
CA GLY A 74 -9.37 -1.39 5.52
C GLY A 74 -7.86 -1.71 5.37
N VAL A 75 -7.02 -0.69 5.32
CA VAL A 75 -5.56 -0.83 5.29
C VAL A 75 -5.05 -1.56 6.54
N GLU A 76 -5.55 -1.20 7.72
CA GLU A 76 -5.19 -1.86 8.98
C GLU A 76 -5.59 -3.33 9.02
N ALA A 77 -6.76 -3.66 8.48
CA ALA A 77 -7.31 -5.01 8.46
C ALA A 77 -6.72 -5.90 7.35
N SER A 78 -6.03 -5.33 6.35
CA SER A 78 -5.47 -6.08 5.23
C SER A 78 -4.27 -6.93 5.63
N ASP A 79 -4.06 -8.05 4.94
CA ASP A 79 -2.89 -8.92 5.07
C ASP A 79 -1.70 -8.37 4.28
N GLY A 80 -1.99 -7.67 3.19
CA GLY A 80 -0.96 -7.08 2.33
C GLY A 80 -1.45 -5.86 1.57
N ILE A 81 -0.48 -5.11 1.05
CA ILE A 81 -0.70 -3.85 0.34
C ILE A 81 0.02 -3.86 -0.99
N ILE A 82 -0.68 -3.44 -2.04
CA ILE A 82 -0.08 -3.06 -3.31
C ILE A 82 -0.09 -1.55 -3.38
N ALA A 83 1.08 -0.93 -3.39
CA ALA A 83 1.25 0.53 -3.31
C ALA A 83 1.81 1.06 -4.62
N VAL A 84 1.01 1.85 -5.35
CA VAL A 84 1.38 2.40 -6.65
C VAL A 84 1.30 3.92 -6.64
N SER A 85 2.40 4.57 -6.98
CA SER A 85 2.49 6.02 -7.07
C SER A 85 3.01 6.49 -8.44
N PRO A 86 2.46 7.57 -9.00
CA PRO A 86 3.15 8.28 -10.06
C PRO A 86 4.38 9.00 -9.50
N VAL A 87 5.36 9.26 -10.37
CA VAL A 87 6.53 10.07 -10.00
C VAL A 87 6.27 11.52 -10.32
N PHE A 88 6.38 12.37 -9.31
CA PHE A 88 6.38 13.83 -9.43
C PHE A 88 7.63 14.40 -8.77
N SER A 89 8.30 15.33 -9.44
CA SER A 89 9.50 15.97 -8.90
C SER A 89 10.53 14.99 -8.34
N ALA A 90 10.81 13.92 -9.12
CA ALA A 90 11.80 12.87 -8.83
C ALA A 90 11.48 11.95 -7.63
N SER A 91 10.26 11.99 -7.08
CA SER A 91 9.84 11.13 -5.97
C SER A 91 8.39 10.64 -6.16
N TYR A 92 7.90 9.80 -5.25
CA TYR A 92 6.47 9.47 -5.19
C TYR A 92 5.61 10.73 -5.02
N SER A 93 4.34 10.65 -5.38
CA SER A 93 3.44 11.81 -5.30
C SER A 93 3.27 12.32 -3.86
N GLY A 94 3.08 13.63 -3.70
CA GLY A 94 2.77 14.22 -2.40
C GLY A 94 1.49 13.64 -1.78
N LEU A 95 0.48 13.38 -2.59
CA LEU A 95 -0.75 12.74 -2.14
C LEU A 95 -0.51 11.35 -1.56
N PHE A 96 0.37 10.55 -2.20
CA PHE A 96 0.77 9.24 -1.67
C PHE A 96 1.40 9.37 -0.28
N LYS A 97 2.39 10.28 -0.15
CA LYS A 97 3.05 10.51 1.14
C LYS A 97 2.07 11.01 2.20
N SER A 98 1.20 11.93 1.82
CA SER A 98 0.18 12.47 2.72
C SER A 98 -0.74 11.39 3.28
N PHE A 99 -1.18 10.43 2.44
CA PHE A 99 -1.96 9.30 2.91
C PHE A 99 -1.17 8.41 3.87
N ILE A 100 0.08 8.10 3.56
CA ILE A 100 0.93 7.29 4.46
C ILE A 100 1.12 7.99 5.81
N ASP A 101 1.22 9.30 5.84
CA ASP A 101 1.46 10.08 7.05
C ASP A 101 0.23 10.23 7.96
N VAL A 102 -0.98 10.00 7.46
CA VAL A 102 -2.20 9.95 8.31
C VAL A 102 -2.46 8.58 8.92
N LEU A 103 -1.74 7.53 8.49
CA LEU A 103 -1.83 6.20 9.10
C LEU A 103 -1.09 6.17 10.44
N ASP A 104 -1.56 5.33 11.37
CA ASP A 104 -0.74 4.97 12.52
C ASP A 104 0.57 4.31 12.00
N PRO A 105 1.75 4.77 12.43
CA PRO A 105 3.02 4.18 12.01
C PRO A 105 3.12 2.66 12.21
N LYS A 106 2.37 2.10 13.14
CA LYS A 106 2.30 0.65 13.40
C LYS A 106 1.30 -0.09 12.50
N ALA A 107 0.44 0.62 11.78
CA ALA A 107 -0.61 0.01 10.95
C ALA A 107 -0.03 -0.92 9.87
N LEU A 108 1.16 -0.61 9.37
CA LEU A 108 1.82 -1.35 8.30
C LEU A 108 2.89 -2.33 8.79
N GLU A 109 3.24 -2.32 10.07
CA GLU A 109 4.31 -3.16 10.62
C GLU A 109 4.08 -4.65 10.33
N GLY A 110 5.07 -5.31 9.71
CA GLY A 110 5.02 -6.71 9.34
C GLY A 110 4.11 -7.06 8.16
N LYS A 111 3.39 -6.09 7.55
CA LYS A 111 2.57 -6.37 6.35
C LYS A 111 3.43 -6.67 5.13
N ALA A 112 2.95 -7.56 4.28
CA ALA A 112 3.51 -7.75 2.95
C ALA A 112 3.19 -6.53 2.08
N VAL A 113 4.19 -6.04 1.32
CA VAL A 113 4.00 -4.89 0.43
C VAL A 113 4.61 -5.14 -0.94
N LEU A 114 3.84 -4.85 -1.98
CA LEU A 114 4.29 -4.81 -3.36
C LEU A 114 4.31 -3.36 -3.85
N LEU A 115 5.46 -2.91 -4.36
CA LEU A 115 5.67 -1.53 -4.80
C LEU A 115 5.56 -1.40 -6.31
N GLY A 116 4.86 -0.37 -6.75
CA GLY A 116 4.77 0.02 -8.15
C GLY A 116 4.96 1.53 -8.34
N ALA A 117 5.52 1.93 -9.47
CA ALA A 117 5.63 3.34 -9.84
C ALA A 117 5.41 3.53 -11.33
N THR A 118 4.84 4.68 -11.70
CA THR A 118 4.67 5.11 -13.10
C THR A 118 5.26 6.49 -13.33
N ALA A 119 5.83 6.72 -14.49
CA ALA A 119 6.32 8.04 -14.87
C ALA A 119 6.26 8.25 -16.38
N GLY A 120 6.32 9.51 -16.79
CA GLY A 120 6.42 9.91 -18.19
C GLY A 120 7.80 9.71 -18.81
N THR A 121 8.77 9.16 -18.08
CA THR A 121 10.14 8.87 -18.57
C THR A 121 10.80 7.79 -17.71
N ASP A 122 11.59 6.95 -18.32
CA ASP A 122 12.31 5.84 -17.66
C ASP A 122 13.40 6.30 -16.69
N ARG A 123 13.78 7.58 -16.73
CA ARG A 123 14.79 8.15 -15.82
C ARG A 123 14.41 8.05 -14.34
N HIS A 124 13.14 7.84 -14.06
CA HIS A 124 12.60 7.84 -12.70
C HIS A 124 12.47 6.44 -12.08
N GLN A 125 12.89 5.37 -12.75
CA GLN A 125 12.77 4.00 -12.23
C GLN A 125 13.40 3.79 -10.84
N MET A 126 14.44 4.58 -10.52
CA MET A 126 15.13 4.51 -9.23
C MET A 126 14.28 4.99 -8.05
N VAL A 127 13.12 5.62 -8.29
CA VAL A 127 12.19 6.04 -7.23
C VAL A 127 11.76 4.88 -6.34
N LEU A 128 11.64 3.69 -6.92
CA LEU A 128 11.24 2.48 -6.18
C LEU A 128 12.25 2.15 -5.08
N ASP A 129 13.54 2.15 -5.39
CA ASP A 129 14.58 1.72 -4.46
C ASP A 129 15.09 2.86 -3.56
N PHE A 130 15.09 4.11 -4.04
CA PHE A 130 15.65 5.25 -3.30
C PHE A 130 14.61 6.12 -2.58
N ALA A 131 13.31 5.98 -2.89
CA ALA A 131 12.27 6.73 -2.21
C ALA A 131 11.20 5.82 -1.59
N MET A 132 10.57 4.94 -2.39
CA MET A 132 9.46 4.11 -1.89
C MET A 132 9.94 3.03 -0.93
N ARG A 133 10.94 2.25 -1.29
CA ARG A 133 11.43 1.15 -0.44
C ARG A 133 11.94 1.64 0.92
N PRO A 134 12.73 2.73 1.05
CA PRO A 134 13.12 3.29 2.35
C PRO A 134 11.93 3.69 3.21
N LEU A 135 10.87 4.27 2.63
CA LEU A 135 9.65 4.62 3.36
C LEU A 135 9.00 3.37 3.99
N PHE A 136 8.81 2.32 3.19
CA PHE A 136 8.20 1.08 3.68
C PHE A 136 9.12 0.29 4.62
N THR A 137 10.43 0.40 4.47
CA THR A 137 11.41 -0.14 5.42
C THR A 137 11.32 0.56 6.78
N TYR A 138 11.20 1.89 6.78
CA TYR A 138 10.95 2.67 8.00
C TYR A 138 9.67 2.21 8.71
N LEU A 139 8.62 1.92 7.96
CA LEU A 139 7.33 1.40 8.48
C LEU A 139 7.37 -0.09 8.84
N ARG A 140 8.57 -0.72 8.80
CA ARG A 140 8.81 -2.12 9.18
C ARG A 140 7.95 -3.12 8.42
N THR A 141 7.67 -2.85 7.15
CA THR A 141 6.97 -3.77 6.27
C THR A 141 7.89 -4.85 5.70
N ARG A 142 7.32 -5.88 5.12
CA ARG A 142 8.02 -6.89 4.33
C ARG A 142 7.77 -6.63 2.85
N THR A 143 8.65 -5.88 2.20
CA THR A 143 8.49 -5.55 0.78
C THR A 143 8.94 -6.72 -0.11
N ALA A 144 8.19 -6.99 -1.19
CA ALA A 144 8.65 -7.87 -2.26
C ALA A 144 9.97 -7.33 -2.85
N ASN A 145 10.90 -8.23 -3.17
CA ASN A 145 12.20 -7.83 -3.71
C ASN A 145 12.06 -7.13 -5.06
N THR A 146 11.21 -7.67 -5.93
CA THR A 146 10.88 -7.06 -7.21
C THR A 146 9.82 -5.99 -7.02
N ALA A 147 10.16 -4.74 -7.32
CA ALA A 147 9.22 -3.64 -7.49
C ALA A 147 9.02 -3.37 -8.98
N VAL A 148 7.87 -2.82 -9.38
CA VAL A 148 7.51 -2.68 -10.80
C VAL A 148 7.41 -1.21 -11.18
N PHE A 149 8.29 -0.78 -12.09
CA PHE A 149 8.20 0.50 -12.76
C PHE A 149 7.56 0.33 -14.12
N ALA A 150 6.63 1.22 -14.48
CA ALA A 150 6.06 1.29 -15.82
C ALA A 150 6.24 2.69 -16.41
N GLY A 151 7.00 2.76 -17.50
CA GLY A 151 7.25 3.96 -18.29
C GLY A 151 6.41 4.00 -19.56
N PRO A 152 6.56 5.04 -20.40
CA PRO A 152 5.76 5.22 -21.62
C PRO A 152 5.87 4.05 -22.61
N GLN A 153 7.05 3.43 -22.71
CA GLN A 153 7.30 2.30 -23.62
C GLN A 153 6.55 1.03 -23.23
N ASP A 154 6.21 0.87 -21.95
CA ASP A 154 5.53 -0.31 -21.45
C ASP A 154 4.04 -0.36 -21.86
N TRP A 155 3.45 0.77 -22.27
CA TRP A 155 2.03 0.89 -22.60
C TRP A 155 1.70 0.71 -24.09
N GLY A 156 2.72 0.63 -24.96
CA GLY A 156 2.55 0.61 -26.43
C GLY A 156 2.96 -0.68 -27.12
N SER A 157 3.53 -1.66 -26.40
CA SER A 157 4.03 -2.89 -27.02
C SER A 157 2.90 -3.92 -27.17
N ASN A 158 2.41 -4.08 -28.40
CA ASN A 158 1.53 -5.19 -28.82
C ASN A 158 2.33 -6.49 -29.03
N ASP A 159 3.37 -6.74 -28.26
CA ASP A 159 4.19 -7.94 -28.41
C ASP A 159 3.40 -9.18 -27.94
N ALA A 160 3.04 -10.01 -28.91
CA ALA A 160 2.34 -11.29 -28.74
C ALA A 160 3.11 -12.35 -27.92
N GLY A 161 4.25 -11.96 -27.31
CA GLY A 161 5.14 -12.82 -26.53
C GLY A 161 5.26 -12.51 -25.04
N GLY A 162 4.40 -11.66 -24.51
CA GLY A 162 4.48 -11.18 -23.13
C GLY A 162 5.43 -9.97 -23.04
N SER A 163 4.87 -8.79 -22.75
CA SER A 163 5.68 -7.59 -22.61
C SER A 163 6.69 -7.74 -21.46
N ALA A 164 7.83 -7.04 -21.56
CA ALA A 164 8.79 -7.02 -20.45
C ALA A 164 8.13 -6.55 -19.13
N LEU A 165 7.08 -5.72 -19.21
CA LEU A 165 6.27 -5.31 -18.08
C LEU A 165 5.49 -6.49 -17.49
N SER A 166 4.81 -7.32 -18.29
CA SER A 166 4.06 -8.46 -17.77
C SER A 166 4.94 -9.47 -17.05
N THR A 167 6.14 -9.72 -17.55
CA THR A 167 7.13 -10.59 -16.89
C THR A 167 7.57 -10.03 -15.52
N ARG A 168 7.78 -8.72 -15.42
CA ARG A 168 8.11 -8.06 -14.15
C ARG A 168 6.93 -8.14 -13.17
N ILE A 169 5.70 -7.93 -13.66
CA ILE A 169 4.47 -8.03 -12.86
C ILE A 169 4.30 -9.43 -12.29
N GLU A 170 4.42 -10.48 -13.11
CA GLU A 170 4.25 -11.86 -12.65
C GLU A 170 5.31 -12.25 -11.61
N ARG A 171 6.57 -11.86 -11.81
CA ARG A 171 7.63 -12.10 -10.81
C ARG A 171 7.30 -11.41 -9.48
N ALA A 172 6.98 -10.13 -9.54
CA ALA A 172 6.68 -9.32 -8.35
C ALA A 172 5.45 -9.85 -7.59
N ALA A 173 4.41 -10.25 -8.32
CA ALA A 173 3.21 -10.85 -7.76
C ALA A 173 3.49 -12.22 -7.10
N GLY A 174 4.35 -13.05 -7.70
CA GLY A 174 4.76 -14.33 -7.12
C GLY A 174 5.52 -14.14 -5.80
N GLU A 175 6.46 -13.18 -5.75
CA GLU A 175 7.19 -12.84 -4.52
C GLU A 175 6.24 -12.31 -3.43
N PHE A 176 5.30 -11.43 -3.80
CA PHE A 176 4.31 -10.90 -2.89
C PHE A 176 3.37 -11.98 -2.35
N ALA A 177 2.89 -12.87 -3.20
CA ALA A 177 2.09 -14.02 -2.79
C ALA A 177 2.86 -14.93 -1.82
N GLY A 178 4.15 -15.17 -2.06
CA GLY A 178 5.01 -15.91 -1.14
C GLY A 178 5.11 -15.27 0.26
N LEU A 179 5.17 -13.94 0.33
CA LEU A 179 5.16 -13.20 1.60
C LEU A 179 3.81 -13.37 2.33
N LEU A 180 2.70 -13.43 1.59
CA LEU A 180 1.36 -13.59 2.16
C LEU A 180 1.08 -15.03 2.63
N GLN A 181 1.66 -16.04 1.98
CA GLN A 181 1.52 -17.44 2.38
C GLN A 181 2.16 -17.73 3.75
N GLY A 182 3.27 -17.06 4.08
CA GLY A 182 3.93 -17.18 5.37
C GLY A 182 3.39 -16.24 6.46
N ALA A 183 2.36 -15.45 6.18
CA ALA A 183 1.79 -14.53 7.15
C ALA A 183 0.87 -15.26 8.13
N GLN A 184 1.14 -15.15 9.43
CA GLN A 184 0.15 -15.56 10.42
C GLN A 184 -1.02 -14.57 10.40
N PRO A 185 -2.28 -15.04 10.60
CA PRO A 185 -3.43 -14.15 10.72
C PRO A 185 -3.16 -13.11 11.80
N ARG A 186 -3.29 -11.83 11.45
CA ARG A 186 -3.06 -10.75 12.40
C ARG A 186 -4.15 -10.78 13.45
N GLN A 187 -3.78 -11.00 14.70
CA GLN A 187 -4.70 -10.79 15.82
C GLN A 187 -5.04 -9.29 15.85
N LYS A 188 -6.33 -9.00 15.89
CA LYS A 188 -6.81 -7.62 16.08
C LYS A 188 -6.10 -7.04 17.31
N PRO A 189 -5.44 -5.87 17.25
CA PRO A 189 -4.83 -5.29 18.43
C PRO A 189 -5.89 -5.22 19.52
N ALA A 190 -5.55 -5.68 20.72
CA ALA A 190 -6.42 -5.50 21.87
C ALA A 190 -6.72 -4.00 21.98
N THR A 191 -7.99 -3.66 22.01
CA THR A 191 -8.42 -2.27 22.22
C THR A 191 -7.78 -1.84 23.54
N LEU A 192 -6.81 -0.95 23.50
CA LEU A 192 -6.25 -0.34 24.70
C LEU A 192 -7.41 0.48 25.29
N GLU A 193 -8.05 -0.03 26.33
CA GLU A 193 -8.92 0.80 27.15
C GLU A 193 -8.05 1.93 27.71
N SER A 194 -8.27 3.14 27.21
CA SER A 194 -7.61 4.31 27.76
C SER A 194 -8.12 4.48 29.20
N LEU A 195 -7.22 4.29 30.16
CA LEU A 195 -7.55 4.63 31.55
C LEU A 195 -7.96 6.11 31.61
N PRO A 196 -9.03 6.45 32.33
CA PRO A 196 -9.40 7.85 32.55
C PRO A 196 -8.20 8.63 33.07
N PHE A 197 -8.02 9.87 32.59
CA PHE A 197 -6.89 10.72 32.93
C PHE A 197 -6.64 10.86 34.44
N GLU A 198 -7.70 10.85 35.21
CA GLU A 198 -7.66 10.88 36.69
C GLU A 198 -6.96 9.65 37.30
N GLN A 199 -7.13 8.47 36.69
CA GLN A 199 -6.43 7.25 37.14
C GLN A 199 -4.94 7.25 36.76
N LEU A 200 -4.60 7.87 35.62
CA LEU A 200 -3.20 8.07 35.23
C LEU A 200 -2.48 9.04 36.19
N LEU A 201 -3.14 10.11 36.59
CA LEU A 201 -2.60 11.06 37.57
C LEU A 201 -2.45 10.45 38.97
N ALA A 202 -3.37 9.63 39.43
CA ALA A 202 -3.29 8.93 40.72
C ALA A 202 -2.08 7.98 40.79
N GLY A 203 -1.72 7.33 39.68
CA GLY A 203 -0.55 6.46 39.58
C GLY A 203 0.80 7.21 39.66
N ILE A 204 0.84 8.49 39.32
CA ILE A 204 2.04 9.33 39.38
C ILE A 204 2.21 9.97 40.75
N SER A 205 1.13 10.28 41.46
CA SER A 205 1.13 10.95 42.75
C SER A 205 1.48 10.00 43.95
N GLY A 206 1.60 8.72 43.71
CA GLY A 206 1.79 7.68 44.74
C GLY A 206 3.20 7.13 44.86
N ARG A 207 4.25 7.79 44.34
CA ARG A 207 5.66 7.41 44.62
C ARG A 207 6.27 8.39 45.64
N PRO A 208 6.74 7.88 46.80
CA PRO A 208 7.44 8.66 47.78
C PRO A 208 8.83 9.13 47.31
#